data_b86116acc6d39a24fa8086a62cbf84c6
#
_entry.id   b86116acc6d39a24fa8086a62cbf84c6
#
_cell.length_a   1.000
_cell.length_b   1.000
_cell.length_c   1.000
_cell.angle_alpha   90.00
_cell.angle_beta   90.00
_cell.angle_gamma   90.00
#
_symmetry.space_group_name_H-M   'P 1'
#
loop_
_entity.id
_entity.type
_entity.pdbx_description
1 polymer ?
#
loop_
_entity_poly.entity_id
_entity_poly.type
_entity_poly.pdbx_seq_one_letter_code
_entity_poly.pdbx_strand_id
1 'polypeptide(L)'
;MKELKKNVMERLAWDDRIDESQIDVSIYDNIVSLKGCVSTYPEKVLAEIEAQMVPGIKSVVNAIEVKFPGSYEILSDQDVSEAMYCLLDANSEINSNNVQVSINEGNIILEGTVNSYWKKEKIRKLASQISGVVSVKNKISINPDVKISDKEIANLIIKSMQKSVHVDAHKIEVKVKDGVVILSGILSSMSEYDTVKDIVEFTKGVIDVKNNLKWVLRYQTT
;
A
#
# COMPACT_ATOMS: atom_id res chain seq x y z
N MET A 1 -8.31 23.30 10.22
CA MET A 1 -8.24 22.03 10.99
C MET A 1 -9.59 21.31 11.10
N LYS A 2 -10.70 21.95 11.48
CA LYS A 2 -12.02 21.29 11.55
C LYS A 2 -12.49 20.75 10.20
N GLU A 3 -12.29 21.51 9.13
CA GLU A 3 -12.68 21.12 7.77
C GLU A 3 -11.87 19.91 7.26
N LEU A 4 -10.55 19.89 7.49
CA LEU A 4 -9.70 18.78 7.08
C LEU A 4 -10.07 17.47 7.80
N LYS A 5 -10.38 17.53 9.11
CA LYS A 5 -10.90 16.37 9.84
C LYS A 5 -12.23 15.90 9.27
N LYS A 6 -13.14 16.82 8.95
CA LYS A 6 -14.43 16.51 8.33
C LYS A 6 -14.24 15.80 7.01
N ASN A 7 -13.35 16.30 6.14
CA ASN A 7 -13.07 15.69 4.85
C ASN A 7 -12.50 14.26 4.98
N VAL A 8 -11.63 14.02 5.99
CA VAL A 8 -11.12 12.65 6.27
C VAL A 8 -12.27 11.74 6.71
N MET A 9 -13.11 12.19 7.64
CA MET A 9 -14.25 11.40 8.10
C MET A 9 -15.24 11.10 6.99
N GLU A 10 -15.59 12.10 6.16
CA GLU A 10 -16.47 11.91 5.00
C GLU A 10 -15.86 10.93 3.98
N ARG A 11 -14.54 10.95 3.82
CA ARG A 11 -13.86 10.05 2.91
C ARG A 11 -13.87 8.60 3.43
N LEU A 12 -13.68 8.39 4.73
CA LEU A 12 -13.82 7.07 5.35
C LEU A 12 -15.24 6.55 5.26
N ALA A 13 -16.24 7.39 5.58
CA ALA A 13 -17.66 7.04 5.53
C ALA A 13 -18.18 6.76 4.11
N TRP A 14 -17.51 7.27 3.07
CA TRP A 14 -17.91 7.05 1.69
C TRP A 14 -17.61 5.63 1.19
N ASP A 15 -16.59 4.97 1.74
CA ASP A 15 -16.22 3.62 1.34
C ASP A 15 -16.92 2.58 2.22
N ASP A 16 -17.93 1.90 1.68
CA ASP A 16 -18.75 0.88 2.36
C ASP A 16 -17.96 -0.32 2.92
N ARG A 17 -16.67 -0.41 2.58
CA ARG A 17 -15.75 -1.43 3.11
C ARG A 17 -15.12 -1.04 4.45
N ILE A 18 -15.40 0.18 4.93
CA ILE A 18 -14.84 0.74 6.17
C ILE A 18 -15.99 1.02 7.13
N ASP A 19 -15.96 0.43 8.32
CA ASP A 19 -16.82 0.83 9.43
C ASP A 19 -16.17 1.99 10.19
N GLU A 20 -16.42 3.21 9.73
CA GLU A 20 -15.84 4.42 10.29
C GLU A 20 -16.36 4.72 11.71
N SER A 21 -17.46 4.11 12.14
CA SER A 21 -18.09 4.36 13.45
C SER A 21 -17.15 4.03 14.63
N GLN A 22 -16.19 3.14 14.41
CA GLN A 22 -15.20 2.71 15.40
C GLN A 22 -13.82 3.36 15.19
N ILE A 23 -13.72 4.31 14.23
CA ILE A 23 -12.45 4.97 13.89
C ILE A 23 -12.46 6.41 14.40
N ASP A 24 -11.53 6.71 15.29
CA ASP A 24 -11.31 8.07 15.80
C ASP A 24 -10.20 8.76 14.97
N VAL A 25 -10.53 9.97 14.46
CA VAL A 25 -9.63 10.76 13.61
C VAL A 25 -9.17 11.99 14.38
N SER A 26 -7.86 12.16 14.51
CA SER A 26 -7.25 13.38 14.99
C SER A 26 -6.21 13.92 14.00
N ILE A 27 -6.07 15.25 13.92
CA ILE A 27 -5.16 15.89 12.97
C ILE A 27 -4.31 16.94 13.69
N TYR A 28 -2.98 16.84 13.51
CA TYR A 28 -2.02 17.82 13.97
C TYR A 28 -0.99 18.09 12.86
N ASP A 29 -0.73 19.33 12.53
CA ASP A 29 0.17 19.77 11.44
C ASP A 29 -0.03 19.02 10.11
N ASN A 30 -1.30 18.78 9.75
CA ASN A 30 -1.71 18.00 8.57
C ASN A 30 -1.26 16.52 8.60
N ILE A 31 -0.89 16.01 9.75
CA ILE A 31 -0.67 14.59 10.01
C ILE A 31 -1.95 14.04 10.63
N VAL A 32 -2.53 13.04 9.96
CA VAL A 32 -3.70 12.33 10.46
C VAL A 32 -3.26 11.22 11.40
N SER A 33 -3.89 11.10 12.55
CA SER A 33 -3.78 9.92 13.40
C SER A 33 -5.13 9.22 13.44
N LEU A 34 -5.16 7.97 12.96
CA LEU A 34 -6.31 7.07 13.02
C LEU A 34 -6.14 6.15 14.22
N LYS A 35 -7.17 6.04 15.05
CA LYS A 35 -7.21 5.16 16.23
C LYS A 35 -8.57 4.46 16.28
N GLY A 36 -8.67 3.41 17.08
CA GLY A 36 -9.90 2.65 17.25
C GLY A 36 -9.72 1.22 16.81
N CYS A 37 -10.78 0.59 16.31
CA CYS A 37 -10.72 -0.79 15.87
C CYS A 37 -11.54 -1.01 14.60
N VAL A 38 -11.10 -2.01 13.82
CA VAL A 38 -11.77 -2.50 12.61
C VAL A 38 -11.83 -4.02 12.66
N SER A 39 -12.69 -4.61 11.85
CA SER A 39 -12.93 -6.05 11.82
C SER A 39 -11.88 -6.85 11.07
N THR A 40 -11.13 -6.21 10.15
CA THR A 40 -10.17 -6.92 9.30
C THR A 40 -8.91 -6.09 9.03
N TYR A 41 -7.81 -6.76 8.74
CA TYR A 41 -6.56 -6.09 8.35
C TYR A 41 -6.69 -5.32 7.00
N PRO A 42 -7.36 -5.85 5.95
CA PRO A 42 -7.64 -5.06 4.74
C PRO A 42 -8.35 -3.73 5.02
N GLU A 43 -9.33 -3.73 5.91
CA GLU A 43 -10.06 -2.52 6.31
C GLU A 43 -9.15 -1.47 6.96
N LYS A 44 -8.25 -1.93 7.87
CA LYS A 44 -7.21 -1.06 8.47
C LYS A 44 -6.32 -0.42 7.41
N VAL A 45 -5.86 -1.20 6.43
CA VAL A 45 -5.01 -0.70 5.33
C VAL A 45 -5.78 0.26 4.45
N LEU A 46 -7.04 -0.04 4.15
CA LEU A 46 -7.90 0.80 3.34
C LEU A 46 -8.17 2.15 4.00
N ALA A 47 -8.45 2.16 5.31
CA ALA A 47 -8.65 3.40 6.06
C ALA A 47 -7.42 4.33 6.00
N GLU A 48 -6.20 3.76 6.03
CA GLU A 48 -4.97 4.53 5.86
C GLU A 48 -4.89 5.15 4.47
N ILE A 49 -5.16 4.37 3.43
CA ILE A 49 -5.12 4.81 2.04
C ILE A 49 -6.14 5.94 1.83
N GLU A 50 -7.39 5.75 2.26
CA GLU A 50 -8.45 6.75 2.10
C GLU A 50 -8.13 8.05 2.84
N ALA A 51 -7.59 7.96 4.05
CA ALA A 51 -7.15 9.14 4.78
C ALA A 51 -5.98 9.86 4.10
N GLN A 52 -5.03 9.12 3.53
CA GLN A 52 -3.88 9.70 2.83
C GLN A 52 -4.30 10.42 1.54
N MET A 53 -5.42 10.02 0.92
CA MET A 53 -5.95 10.63 -0.30
C MET A 53 -6.63 11.98 -0.08
N VAL A 54 -6.88 12.37 1.16
CA VAL A 54 -7.50 13.67 1.44
C VAL A 54 -6.51 14.80 1.16
N PRO A 55 -6.86 15.74 0.29
CA PRO A 55 -5.99 16.87 -0.05
C PRO A 55 -5.57 17.67 1.17
N GLY A 56 -4.27 17.97 1.22
CA GLY A 56 -3.68 18.70 2.33
C GLY A 56 -3.13 17.81 3.45
N ILE A 57 -3.36 16.51 3.41
CA ILE A 57 -2.72 15.55 4.33
C ILE A 57 -1.25 15.35 3.92
N LYS A 58 -0.35 15.44 4.89
CA LYS A 58 1.08 15.17 4.71
C LYS A 58 1.42 13.70 4.91
N SER A 59 0.85 13.10 5.95
CA SER A 59 1.04 11.68 6.29
C SER A 59 -0.06 11.17 7.20
N VAL A 60 -0.20 9.86 7.29
CA VAL A 60 -1.15 9.18 8.18
C VAL A 60 -0.37 8.30 9.15
N VAL A 61 -0.72 8.38 10.42
CA VAL A 61 -0.28 7.46 11.49
C VAL A 61 -1.46 6.54 11.78
N ASN A 62 -1.36 5.30 11.34
CA ASN A 62 -2.43 4.31 11.49
C ASN A 62 -2.20 3.46 12.75
N ALA A 63 -2.85 3.84 13.83
CA ALA A 63 -2.88 3.13 15.11
C ALA A 63 -4.21 2.37 15.35
N ILE A 64 -4.93 2.04 14.26
CA ILE A 64 -6.14 1.20 14.32
C ILE A 64 -5.73 -0.23 14.72
N GLU A 65 -6.49 -0.84 15.63
CA GLU A 65 -6.37 -2.23 16.01
C GLU A 65 -7.32 -3.11 15.19
N VAL A 66 -6.91 -4.31 14.83
CA VAL A 66 -7.81 -5.30 14.22
C VAL A 66 -8.43 -6.13 15.32
N LYS A 67 -9.76 -6.10 15.42
CA LYS A 67 -10.55 -6.85 16.41
C LYS A 67 -11.64 -7.64 15.71
N PHE A 68 -11.46 -8.95 15.64
CA PHE A 68 -12.45 -9.81 15.01
C PHE A 68 -13.76 -9.82 15.82
N PRO A 69 -14.94 -9.74 15.16
CA PRO A 69 -16.21 -9.90 15.84
C PRO A 69 -16.29 -11.25 16.56
N GLY A 70 -16.93 -11.31 17.73
CA GLY A 70 -17.00 -12.52 18.54
C GLY A 70 -17.70 -13.74 17.90
N SER A 71 -18.38 -13.53 16.75
CA SER A 71 -18.97 -14.58 15.91
C SER A 71 -18.00 -15.12 14.84
N TYR A 72 -16.79 -14.57 14.75
CA TYR A 72 -15.80 -14.99 13.76
C TYR A 72 -14.98 -16.15 14.31
N GLU A 73 -14.92 -17.25 13.56
CA GLU A 73 -13.97 -18.31 13.82
C GLU A 73 -12.58 -17.83 13.41
N ILE A 74 -11.78 -17.45 14.42
CA ILE A 74 -10.41 -16.95 14.19
C ILE A 74 -9.55 -18.16 13.84
N LEU A 75 -8.95 -18.15 12.65
CA LEU A 75 -7.98 -19.16 12.25
C LEU A 75 -6.78 -19.15 13.22
N SER A 76 -6.30 -20.34 13.56
CA SER A 76 -5.06 -20.48 14.33
C SER A 76 -3.86 -19.99 13.50
N ASP A 77 -2.77 -19.61 14.15
CA ASP A 77 -1.54 -19.23 13.45
C ASP A 77 -1.03 -20.31 12.50
N GLN A 78 -1.29 -21.59 12.83
CA GLN A 78 -1.00 -22.72 11.96
C GLN A 78 -1.87 -22.71 10.70
N ASP A 79 -3.19 -22.52 10.84
CA ASP A 79 -4.10 -22.45 9.67
C ASP A 79 -3.78 -21.28 8.76
N VAL A 80 -3.44 -20.11 9.35
CA VAL A 80 -3.00 -18.93 8.61
C VAL A 80 -1.70 -19.21 7.85
N SER A 81 -0.74 -19.95 8.47
CA SER A 81 0.50 -20.36 7.83
C SER A 81 0.25 -21.30 6.65
N GLU A 82 -0.59 -22.30 6.84
CA GLU A 82 -0.95 -23.25 5.78
C GLU A 82 -1.66 -22.54 4.62
N ALA A 83 -2.61 -21.66 4.91
CA ALA A 83 -3.27 -20.82 3.90
C ALA A 83 -2.29 -19.96 3.13
N MET A 84 -1.31 -19.35 3.81
CA MET A 84 -0.28 -18.54 3.16
C MET A 84 0.58 -19.35 2.20
N TYR A 85 1.06 -20.52 2.61
CA TYR A 85 1.85 -21.38 1.72
C TYR A 85 1.01 -21.90 0.55
N CYS A 86 -0.25 -22.28 0.74
CA CYS A 86 -1.16 -22.63 -0.35
C CYS A 86 -1.30 -21.49 -1.36
N LEU A 87 -1.44 -20.24 -0.90
CA LEU A 87 -1.51 -19.08 -1.77
C LEU A 87 -0.21 -18.82 -2.52
N LEU A 88 0.94 -19.01 -1.88
CA LEU A 88 2.25 -18.87 -2.54
C LEU A 88 2.42 -19.93 -3.63
N ASP A 89 2.11 -21.20 -3.35
CA ASP A 89 2.25 -22.31 -4.28
C ASP A 89 1.28 -22.20 -5.47
N ALA A 90 0.09 -21.66 -5.25
CA ALA A 90 -0.88 -21.37 -6.30
C ALA A 90 -0.41 -20.27 -7.28
N ASN A 91 0.60 -19.49 -6.90
CA ASN A 91 1.14 -18.41 -7.73
C ASN A 91 2.47 -18.82 -8.36
N SER A 92 2.43 -19.35 -9.58
CA SER A 92 3.58 -19.90 -10.31
C SER A 92 4.75 -18.91 -10.52
N GLU A 93 4.47 -17.60 -10.44
CA GLU A 93 5.51 -16.56 -10.58
C GLU A 93 6.32 -16.37 -9.30
N ILE A 94 5.84 -16.91 -8.17
CA ILE A 94 6.50 -16.82 -6.85
C ILE A 94 7.11 -18.19 -6.55
N ASN A 95 8.40 -18.20 -6.22
CA ASN A 95 9.01 -19.41 -5.68
C ASN A 95 8.83 -19.41 -4.15
N SER A 96 7.87 -20.19 -3.66
CA SER A 96 7.54 -20.31 -2.25
C SER A 96 8.72 -20.72 -1.38
N ASN A 97 9.65 -21.53 -1.91
CA ASN A 97 10.86 -21.94 -1.18
C ASN A 97 11.78 -20.77 -0.82
N ASN A 98 11.65 -19.65 -1.48
CA ASN A 98 12.45 -18.44 -1.21
C ASN A 98 11.76 -17.49 -0.22
N VAL A 99 10.56 -17.86 0.28
CA VAL A 99 9.76 -17.05 1.20
C VAL A 99 9.55 -17.81 2.51
N GLN A 100 9.97 -17.19 3.60
CA GLN A 100 9.77 -17.69 4.94
C GLN A 100 8.66 -16.90 5.62
N VAL A 101 7.70 -17.61 6.19
CA VAL A 101 6.53 -17.03 6.87
C VAL A 101 6.60 -17.37 8.34
N SER A 102 6.55 -16.36 9.21
CA SER A 102 6.44 -16.52 10.66
C SER A 102 5.20 -15.80 11.14
N ILE A 103 4.43 -16.44 12.01
CA ILE A 103 3.16 -15.89 12.52
C ILE A 103 3.13 -16.01 14.04
N ASN A 104 2.67 -14.96 14.67
CA ASN A 104 2.39 -14.95 16.10
C ASN A 104 1.17 -14.08 16.38
N GLU A 105 0.10 -14.68 16.91
CA GLU A 105 -1.17 -14.00 17.22
C GLU A 105 -1.70 -13.20 16.03
N GLY A 106 -1.70 -13.81 14.82
CA GLY A 106 -2.14 -13.19 13.58
C GLY A 106 -1.19 -12.13 12.99
N ASN A 107 -0.03 -11.89 13.64
CA ASN A 107 0.99 -10.98 13.12
C ASN A 107 1.95 -11.75 12.21
N ILE A 108 1.86 -11.46 10.90
CA ILE A 108 2.70 -12.11 9.88
C ILE A 108 4.01 -11.35 9.69
N ILE A 109 5.12 -12.08 9.69
CA ILE A 109 6.42 -11.60 9.23
C ILE A 109 6.81 -12.42 8.00
N LEU A 110 7.03 -11.72 6.88
CA LEU A 110 7.49 -12.28 5.62
C LEU A 110 8.98 -11.98 5.45
N GLU A 111 9.80 -13.01 5.30
CA GLU A 111 11.25 -12.89 5.10
C GLU A 111 11.66 -13.70 3.86
N GLY A 112 12.86 -13.43 3.32
CA GLY A 112 13.38 -14.14 2.16
C GLY A 112 13.79 -13.21 1.03
N THR A 113 13.80 -13.73 -0.20
CA THR A 113 14.29 -12.98 -1.36
C THR A 113 13.46 -13.25 -2.59
N VAL A 114 13.12 -12.18 -3.31
CA VAL A 114 12.47 -12.23 -4.64
C VAL A 114 13.29 -11.42 -5.65
N ASN A 115 13.02 -11.61 -6.95
CA ASN A 115 13.77 -10.92 -8.00
C ASN A 115 13.13 -9.63 -8.51
N SER A 116 11.97 -9.22 -7.94
CA SER A 116 11.28 -8.01 -8.38
C SER A 116 10.38 -7.41 -7.30
N TYR A 117 10.17 -6.09 -7.37
CA TYR A 117 9.36 -5.34 -6.42
C TYR A 117 7.89 -5.77 -6.45
N TRP A 118 7.31 -5.98 -7.64
CA TRP A 118 5.93 -6.41 -7.76
C TRP A 118 5.64 -7.76 -7.09
N LYS A 119 6.62 -8.70 -7.09
CA LYS A 119 6.47 -9.98 -6.38
C LYS A 119 6.44 -9.79 -4.88
N LYS A 120 7.31 -8.92 -4.35
CA LYS A 120 7.31 -8.54 -2.93
C LYS A 120 5.95 -7.96 -2.52
N GLU A 121 5.40 -7.06 -3.32
CA GLU A 121 4.09 -6.46 -3.07
C GLU A 121 2.95 -7.47 -3.25
N LYS A 122 3.03 -8.36 -4.24
CA LYS A 122 2.05 -9.45 -4.44
C LYS A 122 1.99 -10.36 -3.21
N ILE A 123 3.14 -10.78 -2.68
CA ILE A 123 3.21 -11.61 -1.47
C ILE A 123 2.58 -10.89 -0.28
N ARG A 124 2.86 -9.60 -0.10
CA ARG A 124 2.23 -8.78 0.95
C ARG A 124 0.71 -8.72 0.80
N LYS A 125 0.23 -8.50 -0.44
CA LYS A 125 -1.21 -8.46 -0.75
C LYS A 125 -1.88 -9.81 -0.46
N LEU A 126 -1.26 -10.93 -0.80
CA LEU A 126 -1.78 -12.28 -0.49
C LEU A 126 -1.91 -12.48 1.01
N ALA A 127 -0.86 -12.16 1.77
CA ALA A 127 -0.89 -12.26 3.23
C ALA A 127 -1.99 -11.40 3.87
N SER A 128 -2.21 -10.19 3.33
CA SER A 128 -3.22 -9.28 3.88
C SER A 128 -4.66 -9.76 3.70
N GLN A 129 -4.92 -10.71 2.80
CA GLN A 129 -6.27 -11.21 2.50
C GLN A 129 -6.65 -12.43 3.34
N ILE A 130 -5.70 -13.01 4.08
CA ILE A 130 -5.97 -14.20 4.89
C ILE A 130 -6.77 -13.81 6.12
N SER A 131 -7.85 -14.55 6.40
CA SER A 131 -8.64 -14.38 7.62
C SER A 131 -7.77 -14.65 8.86
N GLY A 132 -7.96 -13.90 9.93
CA GLY A 132 -7.15 -14.02 11.15
C GLY A 132 -5.88 -13.16 11.15
N VAL A 133 -5.53 -12.51 10.04
CA VAL A 133 -4.36 -11.62 9.98
C VAL A 133 -4.66 -10.28 10.65
N VAL A 134 -3.79 -9.90 11.58
CA VAL A 134 -3.83 -8.63 12.33
C VAL A 134 -2.85 -7.61 11.78
N SER A 135 -1.68 -8.07 11.34
CA SER A 135 -0.66 -7.22 10.72
C SER A 135 0.25 -8.00 9.77
N VAL A 136 0.83 -7.31 8.79
CA VAL A 136 1.81 -7.89 7.87
C VAL A 136 3.08 -7.04 7.86
N LYS A 137 4.19 -7.63 8.31
CA LYS A 137 5.53 -7.03 8.23
C LYS A 137 6.33 -7.69 7.12
N ASN A 138 6.46 -7.00 5.98
CA ASN A 138 7.17 -7.53 4.84
C ASN A 138 8.66 -7.12 4.88
N LYS A 139 9.53 -8.07 5.21
CA LYS A 139 10.99 -7.94 5.23
C LYS A 139 11.67 -8.64 4.04
N ILE A 140 10.89 -9.04 3.02
CA ILE A 140 11.43 -9.65 1.80
C ILE A 140 12.41 -8.68 1.15
N SER A 141 13.60 -9.16 0.86
CA SER A 141 14.61 -8.42 0.08
C SER A 141 14.44 -8.67 -1.41
N ILE A 142 14.86 -7.73 -2.23
CA ILE A 142 14.82 -7.85 -3.68
C ILE A 142 16.25 -8.04 -4.20
N ASN A 143 16.45 -9.13 -4.95
CA ASN A 143 17.69 -9.40 -5.67
C ASN A 143 17.37 -9.57 -7.16
N PRO A 144 17.43 -8.50 -7.97
CA PRO A 144 17.07 -8.56 -9.37
C PRO A 144 17.99 -9.48 -10.17
N ASP A 145 17.42 -10.26 -11.08
CA ASP A 145 18.20 -11.14 -11.97
C ASP A 145 19.14 -10.34 -12.90
N VAL A 146 18.76 -9.11 -13.23
CA VAL A 146 19.54 -8.19 -14.06
C VAL A 146 19.68 -6.85 -13.34
N LYS A 147 20.92 -6.39 -13.19
CA LYS A 147 21.21 -5.06 -12.66
C LYS A 147 20.95 -4.00 -13.73
N ILE A 148 20.05 -3.10 -13.44
CA ILE A 148 19.69 -1.95 -14.29
C ILE A 148 20.17 -0.69 -13.58
N SER A 149 20.73 0.26 -14.33
CA SER A 149 21.18 1.53 -13.74
C SER A 149 20.01 2.39 -13.30
N ASP A 150 20.21 3.20 -12.25
CA ASP A 150 19.17 4.12 -11.75
C ASP A 150 18.63 5.05 -12.84
N LYS A 151 19.51 5.51 -13.74
CA LYS A 151 19.14 6.34 -14.89
C LYS A 151 18.22 5.59 -15.86
N GLU A 152 18.47 4.32 -16.07
CA GLU A 152 17.63 3.50 -16.95
C GLU A 152 16.27 3.19 -16.32
N ILE A 153 16.24 2.88 -15.01
CA ILE A 153 14.99 2.71 -14.25
C ILE A 153 14.14 3.98 -14.36
N ALA A 154 14.73 5.15 -14.07
CA ALA A 154 14.02 6.43 -14.18
C ALA A 154 13.47 6.67 -15.60
N ASN A 155 14.27 6.39 -16.63
CA ASN A 155 13.86 6.55 -18.03
C ASN A 155 12.70 5.61 -18.39
N LEU A 156 12.71 4.36 -17.90
CA LEU A 156 11.62 3.41 -18.14
C LEU A 156 10.31 3.91 -17.53
N ILE A 157 10.36 4.37 -16.27
CA ILE A 157 9.20 4.93 -15.56
C ILE A 157 8.66 6.16 -16.31
N ILE A 158 9.50 7.14 -16.60
CA ILE A 158 9.10 8.39 -17.27
C ILE A 158 8.50 8.11 -18.65
N LYS A 159 9.13 7.26 -19.45
CA LYS A 159 8.60 6.87 -20.77
C LYS A 159 7.25 6.16 -20.66
N SER A 160 7.05 5.31 -19.65
CA SER A 160 5.78 4.64 -19.44
C SER A 160 4.68 5.62 -19.02
N MET A 161 5.00 6.59 -18.15
CA MET A 161 4.07 7.65 -17.77
C MET A 161 3.68 8.52 -18.98
N GLN A 162 4.66 8.90 -19.82
CA GLN A 162 4.41 9.70 -21.02
C GLN A 162 3.52 9.00 -22.06
N LYS A 163 3.52 7.67 -22.09
CA LYS A 163 2.66 6.88 -22.98
C LYS A 163 1.26 6.66 -22.42
N SER A 164 1.06 6.90 -21.14
CA SER A 164 -0.24 6.75 -20.51
C SER A 164 -1.11 7.97 -20.76
N VAL A 165 -2.35 7.75 -21.19
CA VAL A 165 -3.35 8.83 -21.34
C VAL A 165 -3.91 9.31 -20.00
N HIS A 166 -3.66 8.55 -18.92
CA HIS A 166 -4.19 8.81 -17.58
C HIS A 166 -3.23 9.58 -16.68
N VAL A 167 -1.99 9.81 -17.13
CA VAL A 167 -0.92 10.41 -16.29
C VAL A 167 -0.40 11.68 -16.96
N ASP A 168 -0.40 12.77 -16.21
CA ASP A 168 0.33 13.99 -16.60
C ASP A 168 1.77 13.91 -16.11
N ALA A 169 2.64 13.28 -16.91
CA ALA A 169 4.03 13.04 -16.58
C ALA A 169 4.83 14.31 -16.24
N HIS A 170 4.36 15.51 -16.67
CA HIS A 170 5.02 16.79 -16.36
C HIS A 170 4.85 17.22 -14.90
N LYS A 171 3.86 16.67 -14.21
CA LYS A 171 3.56 16.99 -12.81
C LYS A 171 4.22 16.04 -11.81
N ILE A 172 4.90 15.01 -12.31
CA ILE A 172 5.49 13.96 -11.49
C ILE A 172 7.00 13.95 -11.67
N GLU A 173 7.72 14.16 -10.58
CA GLU A 173 9.15 14.02 -10.52
C GLU A 173 9.52 12.60 -10.10
N VAL A 174 10.41 11.96 -10.86
CA VAL A 174 10.92 10.62 -10.60
C VAL A 174 12.41 10.71 -10.32
N LYS A 175 12.83 10.36 -9.11
CA LYS A 175 14.24 10.19 -8.73
C LYS A 175 14.49 8.75 -8.38
N VAL A 176 15.64 8.22 -8.81
CA VAL A 176 16.05 6.84 -8.48
C VAL A 176 17.44 6.89 -7.87
N LYS A 177 17.61 6.20 -6.75
CA LYS A 177 18.91 6.02 -6.10
C LYS A 177 19.00 4.60 -5.55
N ASP A 178 20.01 3.86 -5.99
CA ASP A 178 20.27 2.46 -5.60
C ASP A 178 19.02 1.57 -5.81
N GLY A 179 18.28 1.78 -6.93
CA GLY A 179 17.02 1.07 -7.23
C GLY A 179 15.80 1.54 -6.43
N VAL A 180 15.96 2.45 -5.47
CA VAL A 180 14.85 3.05 -4.72
C VAL A 180 14.26 4.20 -5.51
N VAL A 181 12.99 4.08 -5.89
CA VAL A 181 12.25 5.11 -6.61
C VAL A 181 11.62 6.09 -5.63
N ILE A 182 11.88 7.37 -5.83
CA ILE A 182 11.25 8.46 -5.08
C ILE A 182 10.34 9.20 -6.04
N LEU A 183 9.03 9.14 -5.78
CA LEU A 183 8.01 9.87 -6.52
C LEU A 183 7.64 11.14 -5.77
N SER A 184 7.57 12.26 -6.48
CA SER A 184 7.08 13.54 -5.95
C SER A 184 6.23 14.22 -7.00
N GLY A 185 5.21 14.97 -6.59
CA GLY A 185 4.35 15.67 -7.53
C GLY A 185 2.91 15.77 -7.04
N ILE A 186 2.05 16.21 -7.95
CA ILE A 186 0.65 16.49 -7.67
C ILE A 186 -0.22 15.66 -8.61
N LEU A 187 -1.11 14.88 -8.05
CA LEU A 187 -2.06 14.05 -8.78
C LEU A 187 -3.44 14.70 -8.82
N SER A 188 -4.16 14.46 -9.90
CA SER A 188 -5.48 15.04 -10.15
C SER A 188 -6.63 14.03 -9.95
N SER A 189 -6.34 12.72 -9.93
CA SER A 189 -7.33 11.66 -9.80
C SER A 189 -6.75 10.37 -9.22
N MET A 190 -7.63 9.52 -8.68
CA MET A 190 -7.26 8.17 -8.22
C MET A 190 -6.74 7.30 -9.35
N SER A 191 -7.37 7.36 -10.51
CA SER A 191 -6.92 6.62 -11.69
C SER A 191 -5.48 6.99 -12.10
N GLU A 192 -5.11 8.28 -11.94
CA GLU A 192 -3.72 8.72 -12.16
C GLU A 192 -2.77 8.09 -11.14
N TYR A 193 -3.16 8.05 -9.85
CA TYR A 193 -2.39 7.41 -8.79
C TYR A 193 -2.16 5.93 -9.05
N ASP A 194 -3.24 5.18 -9.31
CA ASP A 194 -3.17 3.75 -9.55
C ASP A 194 -2.28 3.45 -10.76
N THR A 195 -2.43 4.23 -11.83
CA THR A 195 -1.60 4.08 -13.03
C THR A 195 -0.11 4.35 -12.74
N VAL A 196 0.21 5.40 -11.99
CA VAL A 196 1.59 5.72 -11.61
C VAL A 196 2.17 4.63 -10.72
N LYS A 197 1.39 4.17 -9.74
CA LYS A 197 1.77 3.08 -8.85
C LYS A 197 2.07 1.80 -9.62
N ASP A 198 1.19 1.39 -10.54
CA ASP A 198 1.38 0.19 -11.37
C ASP A 198 2.62 0.32 -12.26
N ILE A 199 2.81 1.46 -12.92
CA ILE A 199 4.00 1.71 -13.74
C ILE A 199 5.27 1.48 -12.92
N VAL A 200 5.34 2.01 -11.70
CA VAL A 200 6.52 1.87 -10.85
C VAL A 200 6.63 0.45 -10.29
N GLU A 201 5.53 -0.14 -9.82
CA GLU A 201 5.49 -1.50 -9.25
C GLU A 201 6.02 -2.54 -10.25
N PHE A 202 5.66 -2.40 -11.53
CA PHE A 202 6.06 -3.35 -12.59
C PHE A 202 7.34 -2.97 -13.34
N THR A 203 8.01 -1.86 -12.98
CA THR A 203 9.26 -1.49 -13.63
C THR A 203 10.43 -2.36 -13.14
N LYS A 204 11.18 -2.91 -14.10
CA LYS A 204 12.37 -3.72 -13.81
C LYS A 204 13.43 -2.91 -13.07
N GLY A 205 14.08 -3.53 -12.09
CA GLY A 205 15.18 -2.92 -11.33
C GLY A 205 14.72 -2.12 -10.12
N VAL A 206 13.41 -1.88 -9.94
CA VAL A 206 12.87 -1.25 -8.73
C VAL A 206 13.04 -2.18 -7.54
N ILE A 207 13.62 -1.64 -6.46
CA ILE A 207 13.87 -2.36 -5.20
C ILE A 207 12.92 -1.86 -4.10
N ASP A 208 12.63 -0.55 -4.10
CA ASP A 208 11.71 0.05 -3.13
C ASP A 208 11.10 1.33 -3.69
N VAL A 209 9.99 1.80 -3.11
CA VAL A 209 9.29 2.98 -3.57
C VAL A 209 8.96 3.89 -2.39
N LYS A 210 9.47 5.14 -2.45
CA LYS A 210 9.11 6.23 -1.54
C LYS A 210 8.13 7.15 -2.24
N ASN A 211 6.87 7.05 -1.84
CA ASN A 211 5.78 7.80 -2.46
C ASN A 211 5.53 9.10 -1.70
N ASN A 212 5.90 10.24 -2.30
CA ASN A 212 5.65 11.59 -1.80
C ASN A 212 4.65 12.34 -2.70
N LEU A 213 3.83 11.62 -3.45
CA LEU A 213 2.78 12.21 -4.28
C LEU A 213 1.71 12.85 -3.41
N LYS A 214 1.18 13.98 -3.87
CA LYS A 214 0.16 14.76 -3.18
C LYS A 214 -1.08 14.88 -4.06
N TRP A 215 -2.23 15.07 -3.42
CA TRP A 215 -3.51 15.25 -4.08
C TRP A 215 -3.91 16.73 -4.08
N VAL A 216 -4.50 17.17 -5.22
CA VAL A 216 -5.20 18.46 -5.28
C VAL A 216 -6.61 18.20 -5.79
N LEU A 217 -7.60 18.54 -4.96
CA LEU A 217 -8.97 18.66 -5.46
C LEU A 217 -9.03 19.83 -6.43
N ARG A 218 -9.36 19.56 -7.70
CA ARG A 218 -9.90 20.61 -8.55
C ARG A 218 -11.33 20.90 -8.06
N TYR A 219 -11.49 21.92 -7.25
CA TYR A 219 -12.82 22.52 -7.14
C TYR A 219 -13.18 23.00 -8.54
N GLN A 220 -14.18 22.38 -9.17
CA GLN A 220 -14.84 23.02 -10.29
C GLN A 220 -15.54 24.24 -9.70
N THR A 221 -14.95 25.41 -9.87
CA THR A 221 -15.68 26.66 -9.73
C THR A 221 -16.69 26.70 -10.87
N THR A 222 -17.97 26.38 -10.55
CA THR A 222 -19.13 26.72 -11.36
C THR A 222 -19.33 28.22 -11.36
#